data_d2784c2a8168b5fa72e459e8c39a1090
#
_entry.id   d2784c2a8168b5fa72e459e8c39a1090
#
_cell.length_a   1.000
_cell.length_b   1.000
_cell.length_c   1.000
_cell.angle_alpha   90.00
_cell.angle_beta   90.00
_cell.angle_gamma   90.00
#
_symmetry.space_group_name_H-M   'P 1'
#
loop_
_entity.id
_entity.type
_entity.pdbx_description
1 polymer ?
#
loop_
_entity_poly.entity_id
_entity_poly.type
_entity_poly.pdbx_seq_one_letter_code
_entity_poly.pdbx_strand_id
1 'polypeptide(L)'
;MCLVHDLGEAYEGDIPAVEQSDPAAKAAAELAAIDRITPLLPDEAAARIRALWEEYEACATPEARWVKALDKAETILQHNQGANPADFDYGFNLTYGAEWFRDDALLRELRRLLDAETARHVRR
;
A
#
# COMPACT_ATOMS: atom_id res chain seq x y z
N MET A 1 9.60 -8.98 -1.71
CA MET A 1 9.01 -7.62 -1.55
C MET A 1 7.65 -7.65 -0.88
N CYS A 2 6.64 -8.30 -1.39
CA CYS A 2 5.28 -8.34 -0.77
C CYS A 2 5.27 -8.69 0.73
N LEU A 3 6.15 -9.59 1.20
CA LEU A 3 6.23 -9.98 2.60
C LEU A 3 6.95 -8.96 3.51
N VAL A 4 7.60 -7.96 2.95
CA VAL A 4 8.44 -7.03 3.71
C VAL A 4 8.02 -5.57 3.59
N HIS A 5 7.11 -5.23 2.66
CA HIS A 5 6.76 -3.84 2.38
C HIS A 5 6.16 -3.12 3.61
N ASP A 6 5.39 -3.82 4.44
CA ASP A 6 4.75 -3.26 5.64
C ASP A 6 5.59 -3.40 6.93
N LEU A 7 6.82 -3.94 6.86
CA LEU A 7 7.66 -4.05 8.05
C LEU A 7 7.99 -2.70 8.69
N GLY A 8 7.98 -1.62 7.91
CA GLY A 8 8.10 -0.26 8.42
C GLY A 8 6.99 0.15 9.38
N GLU A 9 5.83 -0.49 9.30
CA GLU A 9 4.66 -0.19 10.15
C GLU A 9 4.65 -0.98 11.47
N ALA A 10 5.66 -1.82 11.72
CA ALA A 10 5.67 -2.77 12.85
C ALA A 10 5.61 -2.11 14.25
N TYR A 11 5.97 -0.85 14.39
CA TYR A 11 5.98 -0.14 15.68
C TYR A 11 4.91 0.93 15.80
N GLU A 12 4.69 1.70 14.74
CA GLU A 12 3.70 2.78 14.74
C GLU A 12 2.30 2.31 14.29
N GLY A 13 2.23 1.14 13.67
CA GLY A 13 1.02 0.58 13.08
C GLY A 13 0.71 1.14 11.70
N ASP A 14 -0.27 0.53 11.04
CA ASP A 14 -0.84 1.03 9.79
C ASP A 14 -1.82 2.17 10.07
N ILE A 15 -1.61 3.31 9.42
CA ILE A 15 -2.54 4.45 9.45
C ILE A 15 -3.47 4.31 8.24
N PRO A 16 -4.80 4.25 8.44
CA PRO A 16 -5.74 4.17 7.33
C PRO A 16 -5.49 5.22 6.26
N ALA A 17 -5.54 4.83 5.00
CA ALA A 17 -5.21 5.71 3.88
C ALA A 17 -5.99 7.04 3.88
N VAL A 18 -7.24 7.02 4.36
CA VAL A 18 -8.10 8.21 4.50
C VAL A 18 -7.67 9.17 5.62
N GLU A 19 -6.82 8.71 6.55
CA GLU A 19 -6.35 9.47 7.72
C GLU A 19 -4.91 9.96 7.58
N GLN A 20 -4.19 9.52 6.53
CA GLN A 20 -2.79 9.89 6.31
C GLN A 20 -2.66 11.36 5.94
N SER A 21 -2.04 12.15 6.82
CA SER A 21 -1.91 13.61 6.65
C SER A 21 -0.48 14.08 6.41
N ASP A 22 0.55 13.30 6.80
CA ASP A 22 1.96 13.66 6.67
C ASP A 22 2.82 12.50 6.11
N PRO A 23 3.01 12.42 4.78
CA PRO A 23 3.82 11.37 4.15
C PRO A 23 5.29 11.38 4.59
N ALA A 24 5.85 12.54 4.93
CA ALA A 24 7.26 12.64 5.34
C ALA A 24 7.46 12.08 6.75
N ALA A 25 6.55 12.39 7.67
CA ALA A 25 6.56 11.81 9.02
C ALA A 25 6.36 10.29 8.97
N LYS A 26 5.45 9.80 8.14
CA LYS A 26 5.24 8.36 7.91
C LYS A 26 6.53 7.69 7.42
N ALA A 27 7.15 8.20 6.38
CA ALA A 27 8.39 7.64 5.83
C ALA A 27 9.53 7.60 6.85
N ALA A 28 9.66 8.64 7.69
CA ALA A 28 10.68 8.67 8.76
C ALA A 28 10.39 7.61 9.84
N ALA A 29 9.15 7.42 10.25
CA ALA A 29 8.75 6.41 11.23
C ALA A 29 8.99 4.98 10.71
N GLU A 30 8.65 4.72 9.45
CA GLU A 30 8.87 3.43 8.80
C GLU A 30 10.37 3.11 8.68
N LEU A 31 11.20 4.08 8.27
CA LEU A 31 12.66 3.90 8.24
C LEU A 31 13.21 3.59 9.63
N ALA A 32 12.77 4.29 10.67
CA ALA A 32 13.18 4.03 12.04
C ALA A 32 12.79 2.62 12.50
N ALA A 33 11.63 2.09 12.06
CA ALA A 33 11.21 0.72 12.33
C ALA A 33 12.15 -0.30 11.66
N ILE A 34 12.49 -0.10 10.40
CA ILE A 34 13.45 -0.94 9.67
C ILE A 34 14.84 -0.92 10.35
N ASP A 35 15.31 0.24 10.82
CA ASP A 35 16.57 0.38 11.55
C ASP A 35 16.57 -0.36 12.90
N ARG A 36 15.41 -0.57 13.50
CA ARG A 36 15.27 -1.36 14.75
C ARG A 36 15.16 -2.86 14.48
N ILE A 37 14.56 -3.27 13.37
CA ILE A 37 14.31 -4.68 13.04
C ILE A 37 15.55 -5.34 12.47
N THR A 38 16.23 -4.70 11.53
CA THR A 38 17.33 -5.32 10.79
C THR A 38 18.51 -5.76 11.66
N PRO A 39 18.92 -5.06 12.74
CA PRO A 39 19.99 -5.54 13.63
C PRO A 39 19.65 -6.81 14.42
N LEU A 40 18.38 -7.21 14.47
CA LEU A 40 17.92 -8.43 15.15
C LEU A 40 18.09 -9.69 14.29
N LEU A 41 18.49 -9.53 13.03
CA LEU A 41 18.58 -10.59 12.04
C LEU A 41 20.06 -10.91 11.71
N PRO A 42 20.37 -12.12 11.21
CA PRO A 42 21.66 -12.40 10.60
C PRO A 42 21.96 -11.41 9.46
N ASP A 43 23.23 -11.02 9.31
CA ASP A 43 23.66 -9.95 8.40
C ASP A 43 23.13 -10.09 6.97
N GLU A 44 23.15 -11.30 6.40
CA GLU A 44 22.65 -11.55 5.06
C GLU A 44 21.12 -11.32 4.95
N ALA A 45 20.36 -11.79 5.93
CA ALA A 45 18.92 -11.59 5.98
C ALA A 45 18.57 -10.12 6.21
N ALA A 46 19.28 -9.43 7.09
CA ALA A 46 19.14 -8.01 7.36
C ALA A 46 19.33 -7.17 6.08
N ALA A 47 20.45 -7.42 5.38
CA ALA A 47 20.78 -6.72 4.14
C ALA A 47 19.72 -6.95 3.05
N ARG A 48 19.25 -8.19 2.90
CA ARG A 48 18.23 -8.55 1.90
C ARG A 48 16.87 -7.91 2.19
N ILE A 49 16.43 -7.94 3.45
CA ILE A 49 15.14 -7.33 3.86
C ILE A 49 15.19 -5.82 3.66
N ARG A 50 16.28 -5.16 4.10
CA ARG A 50 16.45 -3.72 3.87
C ARG A 50 16.43 -3.37 2.40
N ALA A 51 17.17 -4.07 1.55
CA ALA A 51 17.22 -3.79 0.12
C ALA A 51 15.83 -3.93 -0.54
N LEU A 52 15.06 -4.96 -0.19
CA LEU A 52 13.71 -5.17 -0.71
C LEU A 52 12.72 -4.09 -0.23
N TRP A 53 12.86 -3.63 1.01
CA TRP A 53 12.03 -2.55 1.54
C TRP A 53 12.37 -1.22 0.87
N GLU A 54 13.66 -0.88 0.75
CA GLU A 54 14.12 0.34 0.07
C GLU A 54 13.73 0.35 -1.43
N GLU A 55 13.78 -0.80 -2.12
CA GLU A 55 13.31 -0.94 -3.49
C GLU A 55 11.82 -0.66 -3.62
N TYR A 56 11.01 -1.19 -2.67
CA TYR A 56 9.58 -0.91 -2.62
C TYR A 56 9.29 0.56 -2.38
N GLU A 57 9.96 1.20 -1.42
CA GLU A 57 9.79 2.62 -1.12
C GLU A 57 10.20 3.52 -2.30
N ALA A 58 11.31 3.21 -2.96
CA ALA A 58 11.76 3.96 -4.14
C ALA A 58 10.81 3.80 -5.34
N CYS A 59 10.05 2.71 -5.39
CA CYS A 59 9.08 2.40 -6.44
C CYS A 59 9.62 2.53 -7.88
N ALA A 60 10.92 2.27 -8.07
CA ALA A 60 11.64 2.47 -9.34
C ALA A 60 11.65 1.24 -10.24
N THR A 61 11.46 0.04 -9.67
CA THR A 61 11.45 -1.22 -10.43
C THR A 61 10.04 -1.64 -10.84
N PRO A 62 9.86 -2.42 -11.91
CA PRO A 62 8.57 -2.99 -12.30
C PRO A 62 7.93 -3.79 -11.14
N GLU A 63 8.73 -4.59 -10.43
CA GLU A 63 8.29 -5.41 -9.29
C GLU A 63 7.75 -4.53 -8.15
N ALA A 64 8.46 -3.47 -7.79
CA ALA A 64 8.02 -2.52 -6.76
C ALA A 64 6.71 -1.83 -7.15
N ARG A 65 6.57 -1.42 -8.41
CA ARG A 65 5.33 -0.80 -8.94
C ARG A 65 4.16 -1.77 -8.89
N TRP A 66 4.38 -3.05 -9.24
CA TRP A 66 3.36 -4.09 -9.12
C TRP A 66 2.92 -4.32 -7.67
N VAL A 67 3.86 -4.43 -6.74
CA VAL A 67 3.54 -4.59 -5.31
C VAL A 67 2.77 -3.37 -4.80
N LYS A 68 3.19 -2.16 -5.16
CA LYS A 68 2.47 -0.92 -4.79
C LYS A 68 1.04 -0.90 -5.34
N ALA A 69 0.84 -1.32 -6.60
CA ALA A 69 -0.50 -1.41 -7.18
C ALA A 69 -1.38 -2.45 -6.47
N LEU A 70 -0.81 -3.63 -6.14
CA LEU A 70 -1.55 -4.69 -5.44
C LEU A 70 -1.91 -4.29 -4.00
N ASP A 71 -1.03 -3.60 -3.29
CA ASP A 71 -1.31 -3.01 -1.98
C ASP A 71 -2.51 -2.04 -2.04
N LYS A 72 -2.53 -1.12 -3.02
CA LYS A 72 -3.67 -0.22 -3.23
C LYS A 72 -4.94 -0.96 -3.66
N ALA A 73 -4.82 -2.01 -4.47
CA ALA A 73 -5.94 -2.85 -4.87
C ALA A 73 -6.55 -3.56 -3.66
N GLU A 74 -5.73 -4.07 -2.76
CA GLU A 74 -6.13 -4.74 -1.52
C GLU A 74 -6.94 -3.79 -0.62
N THR A 75 -6.44 -2.58 -0.38
CA THR A 75 -7.15 -1.54 0.38
C THR A 75 -8.54 -1.25 -0.21
N ILE A 76 -8.63 -1.04 -1.53
CA ILE A 76 -9.91 -0.78 -2.21
C ILE A 76 -10.86 -1.98 -2.06
N LEU A 77 -10.32 -3.20 -2.20
CA LEU A 77 -11.11 -4.42 -2.05
C LEU A 77 -11.66 -4.57 -0.63
N GLN A 78 -10.84 -4.33 0.39
CA GLN A 78 -11.27 -4.33 1.80
C GLN A 78 -12.37 -3.29 2.04
N HIS A 79 -12.22 -2.07 1.54
CA HIS A 79 -13.26 -1.05 1.66
C HIS A 79 -14.57 -1.49 0.99
N ASN A 80 -14.49 -2.08 -0.20
CA ASN A 80 -15.69 -2.51 -0.93
C ASN A 80 -16.41 -3.70 -0.27
N GLN A 81 -15.69 -4.57 0.45
CA GLN A 81 -16.22 -5.79 1.08
C GLN A 81 -16.45 -5.65 2.58
N GLY A 82 -15.91 -4.62 3.21
CA GLY A 82 -15.95 -4.41 4.65
C GLY A 82 -17.29 -3.90 5.16
N ALA A 83 -17.50 -4.06 6.46
CA ALA A 83 -18.60 -3.44 7.20
C ALA A 83 -18.20 -2.03 7.62
N ASN A 84 -18.25 -1.09 6.68
CA ASN A 84 -17.86 0.29 6.93
C ASN A 84 -18.97 1.09 7.62
N PRO A 85 -18.64 2.23 8.29
CA PRO A 85 -19.61 3.19 8.78
C PRO A 85 -20.55 3.69 7.67
N ALA A 86 -21.75 4.14 8.05
CA ALA A 86 -22.76 4.58 7.09
C ALA A 86 -22.34 5.82 6.26
N ASP A 87 -21.43 6.62 6.79
CA ASP A 87 -20.87 7.83 6.18
C ASP A 87 -19.50 7.60 5.51
N PHE A 88 -19.11 6.34 5.30
CA PHE A 88 -17.84 6.02 4.65
C PHE A 88 -17.80 6.54 3.20
N ASP A 89 -16.76 7.31 2.89
CA ASP A 89 -16.57 7.88 1.55
C ASP A 89 -15.98 6.86 0.57
N TYR A 90 -16.84 6.09 -0.08
CA TYR A 90 -16.45 5.19 -1.17
C TYR A 90 -15.87 5.94 -2.39
N GLY A 91 -16.18 7.23 -2.56
CA GLY A 91 -15.65 8.06 -3.65
C GLY A 91 -14.12 8.18 -3.59
N PHE A 92 -13.54 8.15 -2.39
CA PHE A 92 -12.09 8.11 -2.18
C PHE A 92 -11.42 7.00 -3.00
N ASN A 93 -12.00 5.79 -3.04
CA ASN A 93 -11.43 4.64 -3.73
C ASN A 93 -11.24 4.87 -5.24
N LEU A 94 -12.10 5.70 -5.88
CA LEU A 94 -12.04 5.94 -7.33
C LEU A 94 -10.79 6.71 -7.77
N THR A 95 -10.14 7.40 -6.85
CA THR A 95 -8.91 8.17 -7.12
C THR A 95 -7.68 7.58 -6.43
N TYR A 96 -7.87 6.87 -5.32
CA TYR A 96 -6.79 6.33 -4.50
C TYR A 96 -5.86 5.41 -5.29
N GLY A 97 -4.57 5.74 -5.35
CA GLY A 97 -3.53 4.95 -5.98
C GLY A 97 -3.69 4.72 -7.49
N ALA A 98 -4.55 5.49 -8.19
CA ALA A 98 -4.87 5.28 -9.60
C ALA A 98 -3.64 5.32 -10.52
N GLU A 99 -2.61 6.07 -10.16
CA GLU A 99 -1.36 6.21 -10.91
C GLU A 99 -0.57 4.90 -11.03
N TRP A 100 -0.68 4.01 -10.05
CA TRP A 100 0.08 2.75 -10.00
C TRP A 100 -0.44 1.69 -10.98
N PHE A 101 -1.66 1.88 -11.51
CA PHE A 101 -2.32 0.92 -12.40
C PHE A 101 -2.14 1.23 -13.90
N ARG A 102 -1.53 2.38 -14.25
CA ARG A 102 -1.61 2.92 -15.62
C ARG A 102 -0.72 2.20 -16.64
N ASP A 103 0.45 1.73 -16.21
CA ASP A 103 1.53 1.31 -17.11
C ASP A 103 1.43 -0.16 -17.54
N ASP A 104 0.55 -0.94 -16.90
CA ASP A 104 0.38 -2.36 -17.18
C ASP A 104 -1.07 -2.70 -17.56
N ALA A 105 -1.25 -3.56 -18.57
CA ALA A 105 -2.59 -3.89 -19.08
C ALA A 105 -3.42 -4.69 -18.06
N LEU A 106 -2.79 -5.61 -17.33
CA LEU A 106 -3.46 -6.43 -16.33
C LEU A 106 -3.84 -5.59 -15.12
N LEU A 107 -2.94 -4.69 -14.68
CA LEU A 107 -3.25 -3.77 -13.59
C LEU A 107 -4.38 -2.80 -13.96
N ARG A 108 -4.43 -2.30 -15.20
CA ARG A 108 -5.56 -1.48 -15.67
C ARG A 108 -6.90 -2.25 -15.61
N GLU A 109 -6.88 -3.52 -16.00
CA GLU A 109 -8.10 -4.35 -15.95
C GLU A 109 -8.50 -4.63 -14.49
N LEU A 110 -7.56 -4.95 -13.61
CA LEU A 110 -7.82 -5.07 -12.18
C LEU A 110 -8.45 -3.80 -11.62
N ARG A 111 -7.89 -2.63 -11.91
CA ARG A 111 -8.43 -1.35 -11.48
C ARG A 111 -9.84 -1.11 -11.98
N ARG A 112 -10.12 -1.41 -13.25
CA ARG A 112 -11.46 -1.30 -13.83
C ARG A 112 -12.50 -2.14 -13.08
N LEU A 113 -12.12 -3.35 -12.64
CA LEU A 113 -13.01 -4.23 -11.85
C LEU A 113 -13.28 -3.65 -10.46
N LEU A 114 -12.24 -3.15 -9.79
CA LEU A 114 -12.35 -2.51 -8.47
C LEU A 114 -13.23 -1.25 -8.53
N ASP A 115 -13.01 -0.39 -9.51
CA ASP A 115 -13.80 0.84 -9.70
C ASP A 115 -15.27 0.52 -10.01
N ALA A 116 -15.55 -0.53 -10.80
CA ALA A 116 -16.91 -0.96 -11.08
C ALA A 116 -17.64 -1.44 -9.82
N GLU A 117 -16.96 -2.10 -8.89
CA GLU A 117 -17.53 -2.49 -7.60
C GLU A 117 -17.73 -1.26 -6.69
N THR A 118 -16.72 -0.41 -6.56
CA THR A 118 -16.81 0.85 -5.79
C THR A 118 -18.01 1.70 -6.26
N ALA A 119 -18.23 1.82 -7.57
CA ALA A 119 -19.33 2.61 -8.13
C ALA A 119 -20.73 2.10 -7.72
N ARG A 120 -20.87 0.84 -7.32
CA ARG A 120 -22.12 0.30 -6.79
C ARG A 120 -22.42 0.81 -5.39
N HIS A 121 -21.38 1.06 -4.59
CA HIS A 121 -21.51 1.61 -3.24
C HIS A 121 -21.80 3.12 -3.26
N VAL A 122 -21.17 3.88 -4.16
CA VAL A 122 -21.40 5.33 -4.31
C VAL A 122 -22.85 5.66 -4.72
N ARG A 123 -23.51 4.74 -5.42
CA ARG A 123 -24.90 4.97 -5.90
C ARG A 123 -25.99 4.58 -4.89
N ARG A 124 -25.61 4.04 -3.76
CA ARG A 124 -26.55 3.66 -2.70
C ARG A 124 -26.69 4.77 -1.67
#